data_5cef3573ded04e138b6587b57456481e
#
_entry.id   5cef3573ded04e138b6587b57456481e
#
_cell.length_a   1.000
_cell.length_b   1.000
_cell.length_c   1.000
_cell.angle_alpha   90.00
_cell.angle_beta   90.00
_cell.angle_gamma   90.00
#
_symmetry.space_group_name_H-M   'P 1'
#
loop_
_entity.id
_entity.type
_entity.pdbx_description
1 polymer ?
#
loop_
_entity_poly.entity_id
_entity_poly.type
_entity_poly.pdbx_seq_one_letter_code
_entity_poly.pdbx_strand_id
1 'polypeptide(L)'
;MKCVCPLRVNTFFMKTDLQLKSRYDGLPLSALVVEPDGRTPEAVLQIAHGLCGCKERYMPFMEYMAGHGVACVACDHRGHGRSLRKSGDLGYMEGGYSALVEDMKQLTDWSVSHFHNIPIVLLGHSMGSLAARIYLKKYDWELSGLILSGSPGNNNMAQAAILLTGFLCLFNEGRSKQPRLQEYISSRFNKKFSSEGPLAWVCSDPAVRNEMMTDPLTNFTLTANMMHNLLSMMVRTYSKQGWAVLNPELPVAFLSGEDDAVMGGEKKLHDAAKMMAGLGYNNVTAAIFSDMRHEILNETDKEIVWNDILDFISKIPSK
;
A
#
# COMPACT_ATOMS: atom_id res chain seq x y z
N MET A 1 -13.64 -34.68 -28.25
CA MET A 1 -13.30 -33.70 -27.22
C MET A 1 -11.78 -33.65 -27.14
N LYS A 2 -11.15 -32.61 -27.72
CA LYS A 2 -9.70 -32.38 -27.61
C LYS A 2 -9.49 -31.59 -26.35
N CYS A 3 -8.83 -32.14 -25.33
CA CYS A 3 -8.31 -31.40 -24.19
C CYS A 3 -7.31 -30.39 -24.72
N VAL A 4 -7.67 -29.12 -24.64
CA VAL A 4 -6.72 -28.02 -24.81
C VAL A 4 -5.93 -27.93 -23.50
N CYS A 5 -4.71 -28.44 -23.52
CA CYS A 5 -3.75 -28.26 -22.46
C CYS A 5 -3.46 -26.74 -22.37
N PRO A 6 -3.60 -26.08 -21.22
CA PRO A 6 -3.20 -24.69 -21.13
C PRO A 6 -1.68 -24.63 -21.37
N LEU A 7 -1.31 -23.88 -22.39
CA LEU A 7 0.10 -23.53 -22.64
C LEU A 7 0.67 -22.96 -21.34
N ARG A 8 1.59 -23.68 -20.73
CA ARG A 8 2.49 -23.09 -19.69
C ARG A 8 3.25 -21.98 -20.41
N VAL A 9 2.80 -20.76 -20.22
CA VAL A 9 3.59 -19.60 -20.56
C VAL A 9 4.79 -19.66 -19.61
N ASN A 10 5.97 -20.02 -20.14
CA ASN A 10 7.22 -19.82 -19.41
C ASN A 10 7.42 -18.31 -19.29
N THR A 11 6.84 -17.72 -18.27
CA THR A 11 6.99 -16.30 -17.96
C THR A 11 8.34 -16.11 -17.29
N PHE A 12 9.33 -15.75 -18.09
CA PHE A 12 10.61 -15.30 -17.59
C PHE A 12 10.44 -13.87 -17.09
N PHE A 13 10.75 -13.65 -15.84
CA PHE A 13 10.89 -12.32 -15.23
C PHE A 13 12.24 -12.24 -14.54
N MET A 14 12.81 -11.04 -14.52
CA MET A 14 14.01 -10.73 -13.76
C MET A 14 13.61 -10.17 -12.39
N LYS A 15 14.35 -10.60 -11.38
CA LYS A 15 14.19 -10.12 -10.01
C LYS A 15 15.49 -9.47 -9.54
N THR A 16 15.41 -8.24 -9.07
CA THR A 16 16.57 -7.47 -8.61
C THR A 16 16.30 -6.87 -7.24
N ASP A 17 17.16 -7.17 -6.27
CA ASP A 17 17.19 -6.46 -4.99
C ASP A 17 17.87 -5.11 -5.17
N LEU A 18 17.19 -4.04 -4.74
CA LEU A 18 17.66 -2.67 -4.84
C LEU A 18 17.88 -2.09 -3.44
N GLN A 19 19.05 -1.49 -3.23
CA GLN A 19 19.36 -0.76 -2.01
C GLN A 19 19.49 0.73 -2.32
N LEU A 20 18.70 1.54 -1.65
CA LEU A 20 18.76 3.00 -1.76
C LEU A 20 19.13 3.60 -0.39
N LYS A 21 19.58 4.85 -0.42
CA LYS A 21 19.68 5.69 0.79
C LYS A 21 18.66 6.80 0.67
N SER A 22 17.77 6.91 1.66
CA SER A 22 16.79 8.01 1.70
C SER A 22 17.49 9.35 1.52
N ARG A 23 17.01 10.14 0.57
CA ARG A 23 17.48 11.53 0.36
C ARG A 23 17.09 12.43 1.53
N TYR A 24 16.09 12.03 2.31
CA TYR A 24 15.59 12.80 3.43
C TYR A 24 16.57 12.80 4.61
N ASP A 25 17.09 11.63 4.97
CA ASP A 25 17.90 11.45 6.20
C ASP A 25 18.97 10.35 6.10
N GLY A 26 19.18 9.77 4.92
CA GLY A 26 20.16 8.71 4.70
C GLY A 26 19.78 7.34 5.26
N LEU A 27 18.49 7.11 5.63
CA LEU A 27 18.00 5.81 6.05
C LEU A 27 18.25 4.77 4.93
N PRO A 28 18.78 3.56 5.25
CA PRO A 28 18.82 2.48 4.26
C PRO A 28 17.40 2.07 3.86
N LEU A 29 17.13 2.05 2.56
CA LEU A 29 15.85 1.63 1.99
C LEU A 29 16.07 0.36 1.19
N SER A 30 15.31 -0.68 1.49
CA SER A 30 15.36 -1.97 0.81
C SER A 30 14.19 -2.07 -0.16
N ALA A 31 14.48 -2.16 -1.44
CA ALA A 31 13.49 -2.28 -2.49
C ALA A 31 13.69 -3.55 -3.32
N LEU A 32 12.70 -3.89 -4.11
CA LEU A 32 12.63 -5.05 -4.96
C LEU A 32 12.04 -4.65 -6.30
N VAL A 33 12.66 -5.08 -7.38
CA VAL A 33 12.22 -4.91 -8.75
C VAL A 33 11.92 -6.28 -9.33
N VAL A 34 10.75 -6.44 -9.93
CA VAL A 34 10.38 -7.62 -10.73
C VAL A 34 9.91 -7.13 -12.08
N GLU A 35 10.61 -7.48 -13.14
CA GLU A 35 10.36 -6.96 -14.48
C GLU A 35 10.31 -8.07 -15.53
N PRO A 36 9.57 -7.88 -16.64
CA PRO A 36 9.55 -8.83 -17.75
C PRO A 36 10.94 -9.09 -18.29
N ASP A 37 11.32 -10.37 -18.48
CA ASP A 37 12.60 -10.72 -19.11
C ASP A 37 12.52 -10.56 -20.64
N GLY A 38 13.57 -9.96 -21.19
CA GLY A 38 13.76 -9.85 -22.65
C GLY A 38 12.80 -8.92 -23.38
N ARG A 39 11.97 -8.12 -22.67
CA ARG A 39 11.08 -7.11 -23.30
C ARG A 39 10.95 -5.84 -22.45
N THR A 40 10.74 -4.71 -23.09
CA THR A 40 10.42 -3.45 -22.42
C THR A 40 9.03 -3.57 -21.74
N PRO A 41 8.87 -3.19 -20.48
CA PRO A 41 7.58 -3.20 -19.83
C PRO A 41 6.63 -2.15 -20.42
N GLU A 42 5.34 -2.44 -20.41
CA GLU A 42 4.28 -1.54 -20.87
C GLU A 42 3.93 -0.46 -19.83
N ALA A 43 4.12 -0.78 -18.56
CA ALA A 43 3.93 0.11 -17.42
C ALA A 43 4.83 -0.31 -16.26
N VAL A 44 5.05 0.62 -15.33
CA VAL A 44 5.68 0.36 -14.03
C VAL A 44 4.63 0.51 -12.94
N LEU A 45 4.44 -0.55 -12.14
CA LEU A 45 3.60 -0.53 -10.96
C LEU A 45 4.47 -0.36 -9.71
N GLN A 46 4.45 0.84 -9.15
CA GLN A 46 5.11 1.12 -7.86
C GLN A 46 4.16 0.76 -6.71
N ILE A 47 4.61 -0.09 -5.78
CA ILE A 47 3.80 -0.62 -4.70
C ILE A 47 4.22 0.00 -3.36
N ALA A 48 3.25 0.62 -2.67
CA ALA A 48 3.35 1.12 -1.31
C ALA A 48 2.55 0.22 -0.37
N HIS A 49 3.23 -0.60 0.43
CA HIS A 49 2.61 -1.62 1.27
C HIS A 49 1.88 -1.06 2.51
N GLY A 50 1.09 -1.90 3.16
CA GLY A 50 0.36 -1.57 4.39
C GLY A 50 1.21 -1.65 5.66
N LEU A 51 0.60 -1.23 6.78
CA LEU A 51 1.17 -1.35 8.11
C LEU A 51 1.43 -2.84 8.45
N CYS A 52 2.54 -3.12 9.14
CA CYS A 52 2.99 -4.50 9.41
C CYS A 52 3.15 -5.36 8.14
N GLY A 53 3.44 -4.72 6.99
CA GLY A 53 3.76 -5.38 5.74
C GLY A 53 5.24 -5.27 5.37
N CYS A 54 5.63 -5.97 4.33
CA CYS A 54 6.93 -5.84 3.67
C CYS A 54 6.78 -6.13 2.17
N LYS A 55 7.78 -5.74 1.38
CA LYS A 55 7.76 -5.90 -0.08
C LYS A 55 7.68 -7.36 -0.54
N GLU A 56 8.25 -8.27 0.23
CA GLU A 56 8.25 -9.71 -0.09
C GLU A 56 6.84 -10.30 -0.17
N ARG A 57 5.89 -9.76 0.57
CA ARG A 57 4.48 -10.22 0.55
C ARG A 57 3.76 -9.95 -0.77
N TYR A 58 4.30 -9.07 -1.58
CA TYR A 58 3.76 -8.76 -2.91
C TYR A 58 4.40 -9.59 -4.02
N MET A 59 5.36 -10.47 -3.70
CA MET A 59 6.11 -11.25 -4.70
C MET A 59 5.21 -12.01 -5.69
N PRO A 60 4.21 -12.82 -5.25
CA PRO A 60 3.35 -13.54 -6.19
C PRO A 60 2.58 -12.59 -7.14
N PHE A 61 2.13 -11.46 -6.62
CA PHE A 61 1.46 -10.42 -7.41
C PHE A 61 2.43 -9.75 -8.41
N MET A 62 3.64 -9.40 -7.96
CA MET A 62 4.66 -8.79 -8.82
C MET A 62 5.09 -9.73 -9.96
N GLU A 63 5.26 -11.02 -9.67
CA GLU A 63 5.57 -12.06 -10.67
C GLU A 63 4.45 -12.20 -11.69
N TYR A 64 3.20 -12.18 -11.21
CA TYR A 64 2.02 -12.22 -12.09
C TYR A 64 1.99 -11.00 -13.03
N MET A 65 2.19 -9.79 -12.50
CA MET A 65 2.22 -8.55 -13.28
C MET A 65 3.37 -8.57 -14.31
N ALA A 66 4.56 -8.99 -13.91
CA ALA A 66 5.71 -9.09 -14.81
C ALA A 66 5.48 -10.10 -15.94
N GLY A 67 4.81 -11.20 -15.66
CA GLY A 67 4.36 -12.17 -16.66
C GLY A 67 3.43 -11.55 -17.70
N HIS A 68 2.68 -10.51 -17.34
CA HIS A 68 1.77 -9.78 -18.22
C HIS A 68 2.34 -8.46 -18.77
N GLY A 69 3.67 -8.25 -18.64
CA GLY A 69 4.32 -7.09 -19.26
C GLY A 69 4.40 -5.84 -18.39
N VAL A 70 4.05 -5.92 -17.12
CA VAL A 70 4.11 -4.79 -16.18
C VAL A 70 5.27 -4.98 -15.22
N ALA A 71 6.26 -4.06 -15.23
CA ALA A 71 7.31 -4.07 -14.24
C ALA A 71 6.76 -3.63 -12.87
N CYS A 72 7.21 -4.26 -11.79
CA CYS A 72 6.81 -3.93 -10.44
C CYS A 72 8.00 -3.46 -9.61
N VAL A 73 7.82 -2.41 -8.83
CA VAL A 73 8.81 -1.87 -7.90
C VAL A 73 8.18 -1.69 -6.53
N ALA A 74 8.70 -2.37 -5.52
CA ALA A 74 8.21 -2.27 -4.15
C ALA A 74 9.36 -1.93 -3.20
N CYS A 75 9.15 -1.01 -2.26
CA CYS A 75 10.13 -0.67 -1.23
C CYS A 75 9.53 -0.91 0.15
N ASP A 76 10.30 -1.52 1.05
CA ASP A 76 9.93 -1.53 2.45
C ASP A 76 9.88 -0.09 2.97
N HIS A 77 8.76 0.28 3.54
CA HIS A 77 8.63 1.59 4.17
C HIS A 77 9.54 1.70 5.39
N ARG A 78 9.96 2.91 5.72
CA ARG A 78 10.74 3.17 6.93
C ARG A 78 10.06 2.58 8.17
N GLY A 79 10.83 1.88 9.00
CA GLY A 79 10.29 1.15 10.16
C GLY A 79 9.62 -0.18 9.84
N HIS A 80 9.73 -0.68 8.60
CA HIS A 80 9.19 -1.95 8.13
C HIS A 80 10.26 -2.75 7.38
N GLY A 81 10.03 -4.06 7.28
CA GLY A 81 10.87 -4.97 6.50
C GLY A 81 12.35 -4.79 6.84
N ARG A 82 13.14 -4.47 5.80
CA ARG A 82 14.59 -4.23 5.94
C ARG A 82 14.99 -2.76 5.81
N SER A 83 14.03 -1.83 5.72
CA SER A 83 14.29 -0.39 5.71
C SER A 83 14.42 0.17 7.11
N LEU A 84 15.52 -0.20 7.79
CA LEU A 84 15.81 0.06 9.19
C LEU A 84 17.25 0.52 9.38
N ARG A 85 17.53 1.39 10.38
CA ARG A 85 18.91 1.63 10.82
C ARG A 85 19.46 0.50 11.68
N LYS A 86 18.59 -0.11 12.48
CA LYS A 86 18.89 -1.26 13.33
C LYS A 86 17.66 -2.14 13.50
N SER A 87 17.84 -3.41 13.80
CA SER A 87 16.74 -4.38 13.92
C SER A 87 15.66 -3.99 14.94
N GLY A 88 16.04 -3.24 15.98
CA GLY A 88 15.08 -2.75 17.00
C GLY A 88 14.16 -1.62 16.53
N ASP A 89 14.34 -1.09 15.31
CA ASP A 89 13.52 -0.01 14.77
C ASP A 89 12.24 -0.50 14.05
N LEU A 90 11.98 -1.81 14.00
CA LEU A 90 10.70 -2.32 13.50
C LEU A 90 9.52 -1.69 14.27
N GLY A 91 8.59 -1.12 13.53
CA GLY A 91 7.44 -0.40 14.05
C GLY A 91 7.75 1.02 14.54
N TYR A 92 8.90 1.62 14.16
CA TYR A 92 9.26 3.01 14.42
C TYR A 92 9.48 3.76 13.11
N MET A 93 8.68 4.79 12.82
CA MET A 93 8.75 5.58 11.59
C MET A 93 9.67 6.80 11.80
N GLU A 94 10.99 6.61 11.66
CA GLU A 94 11.96 7.71 11.74
C GLU A 94 11.65 8.78 10.68
N GLY A 95 11.73 10.06 11.03
CA GLY A 95 11.38 11.17 10.12
C GLY A 95 9.88 11.31 9.83
N GLY A 96 9.05 10.37 10.32
CA GLY A 96 7.61 10.42 10.20
C GLY A 96 7.08 10.17 8.77
N TYR A 97 5.77 10.37 8.59
CA TYR A 97 5.09 10.13 7.31
C TYR A 97 5.57 11.06 6.18
N SER A 98 6.09 12.24 6.51
CA SER A 98 6.65 13.14 5.49
C SER A 98 7.88 12.55 4.84
N ALA A 99 8.77 11.94 5.62
CA ALA A 99 9.94 11.23 5.12
C ALA A 99 9.54 9.98 4.31
N LEU A 100 8.49 9.26 4.74
CA LEU A 100 7.95 8.12 3.98
C LEU A 100 7.49 8.56 2.58
N VAL A 101 6.76 9.67 2.47
CA VAL A 101 6.30 10.20 1.17
C VAL A 101 7.48 10.62 0.29
N GLU A 102 8.53 11.21 0.85
CA GLU A 102 9.74 11.56 0.10
C GLU A 102 10.54 10.31 -0.34
N ASP A 103 10.54 9.23 0.46
CA ASP A 103 11.10 7.95 0.05
C ASP A 103 10.32 7.34 -1.13
N MET A 104 8.98 7.44 -1.11
CA MET A 104 8.14 7.02 -2.23
C MET A 104 8.45 7.83 -3.50
N LYS A 105 8.65 9.16 -3.37
CA LYS A 105 9.06 10.02 -4.48
C LYS A 105 10.43 9.62 -5.03
N GLN A 106 11.37 9.31 -4.15
CA GLN A 106 12.70 8.84 -4.56
C GLN A 106 12.63 7.53 -5.36
N LEU A 107 11.72 6.61 -4.99
CA LEU A 107 11.48 5.38 -5.75
C LEU A 107 10.86 5.65 -7.11
N THR A 108 9.93 6.62 -7.19
CA THR A 108 9.37 7.10 -8.47
C THR A 108 10.47 7.67 -9.36
N ASP A 109 11.35 8.53 -8.81
CA ASP A 109 12.50 9.09 -9.57
C ASP A 109 13.42 8.01 -10.10
N TRP A 110 13.71 7.01 -9.26
CA TRP A 110 14.52 5.87 -9.68
C TRP A 110 13.82 5.10 -10.82
N SER A 111 12.53 4.86 -10.71
CA SER A 111 11.74 4.16 -11.74
C SER A 111 11.72 4.93 -13.06
N VAL A 112 11.53 6.26 -13.03
CA VAL A 112 11.60 7.12 -14.23
C VAL A 112 12.97 7.01 -14.89
N SER A 113 14.04 7.03 -14.08
CA SER A 113 15.42 6.95 -14.61
C SER A 113 15.77 5.56 -15.12
N HIS A 114 15.21 4.51 -14.56
CA HIS A 114 15.51 3.12 -14.94
C HIS A 114 14.71 2.67 -16.18
N PHE A 115 13.42 2.98 -16.22
CA PHE A 115 12.52 2.48 -17.27
C PHE A 115 12.26 3.45 -18.42
N HIS A 116 12.77 4.68 -18.40
CA HIS A 116 12.68 5.69 -19.45
C HIS A 116 11.35 5.73 -20.24
N ASN A 117 10.56 6.77 -20.07
CA ASN A 117 9.30 7.01 -20.80
C ASN A 117 8.21 5.93 -20.61
N ILE A 118 8.31 5.09 -19.61
CA ILE A 118 7.27 4.12 -19.26
C ILE A 118 6.29 4.76 -18.25
N PRO A 119 4.96 4.64 -18.45
CA PRO A 119 3.97 5.17 -17.50
C PRO A 119 4.11 4.52 -16.12
N ILE A 120 4.00 5.34 -15.07
CA ILE A 120 4.10 4.89 -13.68
C ILE A 120 2.72 4.92 -13.03
N VAL A 121 2.30 3.77 -12.52
CA VAL A 121 1.10 3.60 -11.70
C VAL A 121 1.52 3.38 -10.25
N LEU A 122 0.95 4.13 -9.33
CA LEU A 122 1.18 3.94 -7.90
C LEU A 122 0.03 3.11 -7.31
N LEU A 123 0.37 1.97 -6.71
CA LEU A 123 -0.56 1.17 -5.91
C LEU A 123 -0.25 1.36 -4.43
N GLY A 124 -1.20 1.88 -3.67
CA GLY A 124 -1.09 1.99 -2.22
C GLY A 124 -2.08 1.08 -1.51
N HIS A 125 -1.60 0.21 -0.61
CA HIS A 125 -2.48 -0.64 0.20
C HIS A 125 -2.56 -0.12 1.65
N SER A 126 -3.76 -0.03 2.21
CA SER A 126 -3.98 0.31 3.63
C SER A 126 -3.24 1.59 4.05
N MET A 127 -2.27 1.52 4.95
CA MET A 127 -1.38 2.65 5.30
C MET A 127 -0.72 3.24 4.04
N GLY A 128 -0.26 2.41 3.11
CA GLY A 128 0.31 2.86 1.83
C GLY A 128 -0.68 3.64 0.98
N SER A 129 -1.98 3.37 1.07
CA SER A 129 -3.02 4.14 0.37
C SER A 129 -3.19 5.56 0.94
N LEU A 130 -2.99 5.72 2.26
CA LEU A 130 -2.96 7.04 2.89
C LEU A 130 -1.72 7.82 2.45
N ALA A 131 -0.56 7.17 2.46
CA ALA A 131 0.69 7.76 1.98
C ALA A 131 0.61 8.15 0.49
N ALA A 132 0.02 7.30 -0.35
CA ALA A 132 -0.18 7.57 -1.78
C ALA A 132 -1.08 8.80 -2.02
N ARG A 133 -2.16 8.98 -1.26
CA ARG A 133 -2.98 10.18 -1.36
C ARG A 133 -2.26 11.44 -0.85
N ILE A 134 -1.38 11.33 0.15
CA ILE A 134 -0.53 12.45 0.58
C ILE A 134 0.54 12.74 -0.49
N TYR A 135 1.07 11.71 -1.15
CA TYR A 135 1.98 11.83 -2.28
C TYR A 135 1.35 12.66 -3.42
N LEU A 136 0.08 12.40 -3.79
CA LEU A 136 -0.64 13.17 -4.81
C LEU A 136 -0.71 14.65 -4.52
N LYS A 137 -0.79 15.07 -3.26
CA LYS A 137 -0.82 16.51 -2.89
C LYS A 137 0.39 17.28 -3.39
N LYS A 138 1.49 16.58 -3.70
CA LYS A 138 2.76 17.17 -4.09
C LYS A 138 3.23 16.75 -5.47
N TYR A 139 2.85 15.56 -5.95
CA TYR A 139 3.54 14.90 -7.06
C TYR A 139 2.57 14.18 -8.02
N ASP A 140 1.31 14.61 -8.14
CA ASP A 140 0.31 13.92 -8.98
C ASP A 140 0.67 13.91 -10.47
N TRP A 141 1.44 14.90 -10.94
CA TRP A 141 1.91 14.97 -12.33
C TRP A 141 2.95 13.90 -12.71
N GLU A 142 3.53 13.24 -11.73
CA GLU A 142 4.51 12.16 -11.94
C GLU A 142 3.85 10.85 -12.36
N LEU A 143 2.59 10.68 -11.99
CA LEU A 143 1.86 9.44 -12.14
C LEU A 143 0.98 9.41 -13.38
N SER A 144 0.82 8.21 -13.93
CA SER A 144 -0.11 7.91 -15.02
C SER A 144 -1.38 7.20 -14.50
N GLY A 145 -1.39 6.74 -13.25
CA GLY A 145 -2.54 6.15 -12.58
C GLY A 145 -2.30 5.95 -11.08
N LEU A 146 -3.39 5.86 -10.31
CA LEU A 146 -3.36 5.58 -8.88
C LEU A 146 -4.37 4.50 -8.53
N ILE A 147 -3.91 3.48 -7.81
CA ILE A 147 -4.75 2.41 -7.26
C ILE A 147 -4.65 2.44 -5.74
N LEU A 148 -5.80 2.46 -5.06
CA LEU A 148 -5.92 2.53 -3.61
C LEU A 148 -6.66 1.29 -3.11
N SER A 149 -5.90 0.31 -2.63
CA SER A 149 -6.42 -0.96 -2.11
C SER A 149 -6.63 -0.90 -0.60
N GLY A 150 -7.78 -1.36 -0.10
CA GLY A 150 -8.06 -1.44 1.33
C GLY A 150 -7.90 -0.10 2.05
N SER A 151 -8.28 1.00 1.40
CA SER A 151 -8.04 2.36 1.92
C SER A 151 -8.86 2.62 3.18
N PRO A 152 -8.23 3.01 4.32
CA PRO A 152 -8.95 3.31 5.54
C PRO A 152 -10.00 4.41 5.35
N GLY A 153 -11.23 4.15 5.80
CA GLY A 153 -12.30 5.14 5.76
C GLY A 153 -12.05 6.32 6.71
N ASN A 154 -12.67 7.47 6.42
CA ASN A 154 -12.56 8.64 7.30
C ASN A 154 -13.04 8.30 8.73
N ASN A 155 -12.21 8.66 9.71
CA ASN A 155 -12.50 8.43 11.11
C ASN A 155 -12.27 9.70 11.94
N ASN A 156 -13.36 10.32 12.40
CA ASN A 156 -13.32 11.56 13.19
C ASN A 156 -12.61 11.39 14.53
N MET A 157 -12.52 10.16 15.07
CA MET A 157 -11.79 9.87 16.30
C MET A 157 -10.26 9.95 16.12
N ALA A 158 -9.76 9.88 14.89
CA ALA A 158 -8.32 9.98 14.62
C ALA A 158 -7.73 11.30 15.11
N GLN A 159 -8.48 12.41 15.02
CA GLN A 159 -8.05 13.73 15.53
C GLN A 159 -7.82 13.75 17.05
N ALA A 160 -8.73 13.12 17.81
CA ALA A 160 -8.55 13.02 19.26
C ALA A 160 -7.40 12.06 19.64
N ALA A 161 -7.28 10.94 18.92
CA ALA A 161 -6.24 9.96 19.15
C ALA A 161 -4.82 10.49 18.84
N ILE A 162 -4.68 11.43 17.91
CA ILE A 162 -3.40 12.11 17.64
C ILE A 162 -2.88 12.84 18.88
N LEU A 163 -3.75 13.50 19.66
CA LEU A 163 -3.33 14.21 20.87
C LEU A 163 -2.72 13.24 21.89
N LEU A 164 -3.37 12.09 22.09
CA LEU A 164 -2.86 11.05 22.99
C LEU A 164 -1.52 10.49 22.50
N THR A 165 -1.45 10.08 21.24
CA THR A 165 -0.21 9.51 20.68
C THR A 165 0.90 10.54 20.58
N GLY A 166 0.57 11.82 20.31
CA GLY A 166 1.50 12.94 20.34
C GLY A 166 2.12 13.14 21.73
N PHE A 167 1.28 13.06 22.77
CA PHE A 167 1.78 13.12 24.16
C PHE A 167 2.74 11.94 24.45
N LEU A 168 2.42 10.73 24.02
CA LEU A 168 3.31 9.57 24.18
C LEU A 168 4.64 9.75 23.43
N CYS A 169 4.63 10.47 22.31
CA CYS A 169 5.86 10.76 21.54
C CYS A 169 6.80 11.75 22.22
N LEU A 170 6.35 12.50 23.22
CA LEU A 170 7.23 13.37 24.02
C LEU A 170 8.22 12.55 24.89
N PHE A 171 7.89 11.28 25.14
CA PHE A 171 8.74 10.40 25.93
C PHE A 171 9.51 9.46 25.01
N ASN A 172 10.83 9.39 25.16
CA ASN A 172 11.71 8.49 24.43
C ASN A 172 11.45 8.49 22.90
N GLU A 173 11.21 9.68 22.32
CA GLU A 173 10.94 9.87 20.88
C GLU A 173 9.78 9.01 20.34
N GLY A 174 8.86 8.62 21.21
CA GLY A 174 7.75 7.72 20.85
C GLY A 174 8.16 6.28 20.56
N ARG A 175 9.35 5.84 20.97
CA ARG A 175 9.85 4.46 20.76
C ARG A 175 9.16 3.41 21.64
N SER A 176 8.33 3.83 22.60
CA SER A 176 7.59 2.89 23.46
C SER A 176 6.62 2.04 22.64
N LYS A 177 6.76 0.72 22.75
CA LYS A 177 5.86 -0.25 22.10
C LYS A 177 4.47 -0.22 22.75
N GLN A 178 3.42 -0.37 21.93
CA GLN A 178 2.02 -0.23 22.34
C GLN A 178 1.20 -1.52 22.12
N PRO A 179 1.57 -2.67 22.71
CA PRO A 179 0.94 -3.95 22.39
C PRO A 179 -0.55 -3.99 22.74
N ARG A 180 -0.94 -3.43 23.89
CA ARG A 180 -2.36 -3.43 24.34
C ARG A 180 -3.25 -2.61 23.40
N LEU A 181 -2.75 -1.47 22.92
CA LEU A 181 -3.50 -0.63 21.98
C LEU A 181 -3.61 -1.30 20.63
N GLN A 182 -2.54 -1.91 20.14
CA GLN A 182 -2.52 -2.66 18.88
C GLN A 182 -3.51 -3.84 18.93
N GLU A 183 -3.48 -4.61 20.00
CA GLU A 183 -4.40 -5.73 20.24
C GLU A 183 -5.86 -5.27 20.30
N TYR A 184 -6.13 -4.17 21.02
CA TYR A 184 -7.47 -3.59 21.10
C TYR A 184 -7.99 -3.19 19.72
N ILE A 185 -7.18 -2.52 18.87
CA ILE A 185 -7.56 -2.13 17.53
C ILE A 185 -7.81 -3.36 16.65
N SER A 186 -6.90 -4.33 16.68
CA SER A 186 -7.01 -5.57 15.92
C SER A 186 -8.27 -6.37 16.31
N SER A 187 -8.55 -6.50 17.62
CA SER A 187 -9.74 -7.20 18.10
C SER A 187 -11.05 -6.56 17.63
N ARG A 188 -11.09 -5.23 17.50
CA ARG A 188 -12.26 -4.52 16.97
C ARG A 188 -12.49 -4.80 15.49
N PHE A 189 -11.43 -4.82 14.69
CA PHE A 189 -11.53 -5.21 13.28
C PHE A 189 -11.90 -6.69 13.12
N ASN A 190 -11.41 -7.54 14.02
CA ASN A 190 -11.66 -8.98 13.99
C ASN A 190 -13.04 -9.40 14.51
N LYS A 191 -13.86 -8.47 15.02
CA LYS A 191 -15.13 -8.79 15.71
C LYS A 191 -16.07 -9.67 14.87
N LYS A 192 -16.20 -9.39 13.57
CA LYS A 192 -17.03 -10.18 12.64
C LYS A 192 -16.50 -11.61 12.48
N PHE A 193 -15.20 -11.80 12.57
CA PHE A 193 -14.48 -13.05 12.27
C PHE A 193 -13.82 -13.68 13.50
N SER A 194 -14.26 -13.34 14.70
CA SER A 194 -13.62 -13.75 15.96
C SER A 194 -13.54 -15.28 16.15
N SER A 195 -14.47 -16.03 15.57
CA SER A 195 -14.46 -17.51 15.56
C SER A 195 -13.39 -18.14 14.67
N GLU A 196 -12.81 -17.39 13.73
CA GLU A 196 -11.82 -17.87 12.78
C GLU A 196 -10.37 -17.66 13.24
N GLY A 197 -10.17 -17.09 14.44
CA GLY A 197 -8.85 -16.83 15.01
C GLY A 197 -8.32 -15.42 14.78
N PRO A 198 -7.06 -15.18 15.17
CA PRO A 198 -6.44 -13.86 15.04
C PRO A 198 -6.21 -13.47 13.58
N LEU A 199 -6.20 -12.15 13.32
CA LEU A 199 -5.99 -11.56 11.99
C LEU A 199 -6.99 -12.02 10.91
N ALA A 200 -8.11 -12.65 11.29
CA ALA A 200 -9.11 -13.08 10.34
C ALA A 200 -9.72 -11.91 9.54
N TRP A 201 -9.73 -10.71 10.12
CA TRP A 201 -10.14 -9.47 9.43
C TRP A 201 -9.22 -9.07 8.27
N VAL A 202 -7.98 -9.57 8.23
CA VAL A 202 -6.98 -9.20 7.21
C VAL A 202 -7.25 -9.95 5.91
N CYS A 203 -7.43 -11.28 6.01
CA CYS A 203 -7.56 -12.16 4.85
C CYS A 203 -8.41 -13.38 5.21
N SER A 204 -9.18 -13.90 4.28
CA SER A 204 -9.95 -15.13 4.47
C SER A 204 -9.06 -16.38 4.47
N ASP A 205 -7.94 -16.37 3.73
CA ASP A 205 -7.00 -17.48 3.63
C ASP A 205 -6.22 -17.69 4.95
N PRO A 206 -6.40 -18.84 5.64
CA PRO A 206 -5.67 -19.14 6.87
C PRO A 206 -4.15 -19.26 6.68
N ALA A 207 -3.68 -19.66 5.49
CA ALA A 207 -2.26 -19.81 5.22
C ALA A 207 -1.58 -18.44 5.21
N VAL A 208 -2.19 -17.43 4.58
CA VAL A 208 -1.73 -16.05 4.57
C VAL A 208 -1.67 -15.47 5.99
N ARG A 209 -2.71 -15.73 6.81
CA ARG A 209 -2.74 -15.28 8.21
C ARG A 209 -1.63 -15.92 9.05
N ASN A 210 -1.40 -17.23 8.85
CA ASN A 210 -0.35 -17.95 9.56
C ASN A 210 1.05 -17.44 9.19
N GLU A 211 1.30 -17.16 7.91
CA GLU A 211 2.53 -16.53 7.45
C GLU A 211 2.76 -15.19 8.16
N MET A 212 1.74 -14.32 8.20
CA MET A 212 1.83 -13.04 8.89
C MET A 212 2.13 -13.17 10.39
N MET A 213 1.59 -14.19 11.05
CA MET A 213 1.81 -14.43 12.49
C MET A 213 3.19 -15.01 12.79
N THR A 214 3.82 -15.69 11.84
CA THR A 214 5.09 -16.39 12.04
C THR A 214 6.30 -15.59 11.52
N ASP A 215 6.11 -14.71 10.54
CA ASP A 215 7.18 -13.88 10.00
C ASP A 215 7.46 -12.68 10.93
N PRO A 216 8.69 -12.56 11.47
CA PRO A 216 9.07 -11.43 12.33
C PRO A 216 9.05 -10.07 11.62
N LEU A 217 9.05 -10.03 10.27
CA LEU A 217 8.96 -8.79 9.51
C LEU A 217 7.51 -8.25 9.42
N THR A 218 6.52 -9.06 9.76
CA THR A 218 5.10 -8.69 9.78
C THR A 218 4.49 -8.78 11.16
N ASN A 219 4.98 -9.70 12.00
CA ASN A 219 4.51 -9.88 13.38
C ASN A 219 5.37 -9.08 14.36
N PHE A 220 5.17 -7.78 14.40
CA PHE A 220 5.86 -6.90 15.35
C PHE A 220 4.90 -5.91 16.03
N THR A 221 5.34 -5.40 17.18
CA THR A 221 4.57 -4.41 17.92
C THR A 221 4.90 -2.99 17.47
N LEU A 222 3.85 -2.20 17.22
CA LEU A 222 3.95 -0.81 16.83
C LEU A 222 4.42 0.07 18.00
N THR A 223 5.21 1.09 17.69
CA THR A 223 5.57 2.15 18.64
C THR A 223 4.50 3.24 18.69
N ALA A 224 4.52 4.06 19.74
CA ALA A 224 3.68 5.25 19.82
C ALA A 224 3.91 6.20 18.62
N ASN A 225 5.16 6.34 18.17
CA ASN A 225 5.53 7.13 16.97
C ASN A 225 4.85 6.57 15.71
N MET A 226 4.90 5.26 15.45
CA MET A 226 4.26 4.65 14.30
C MET A 226 2.74 4.91 14.31
N MET A 227 2.10 4.70 15.47
CA MET A 227 0.66 4.96 15.64
C MET A 227 0.32 6.43 15.42
N HIS A 228 1.14 7.35 15.96
CA HIS A 228 0.97 8.79 15.76
C HIS A 228 1.06 9.16 14.27
N ASN A 229 2.03 8.62 13.55
CA ASN A 229 2.20 8.87 12.11
C ASN A 229 1.05 8.29 11.29
N LEU A 230 0.56 7.08 11.61
CA LEU A 230 -0.61 6.49 10.95
C LEU A 230 -1.85 7.39 11.11
N LEU A 231 -2.16 7.82 12.34
CA LEU A 231 -3.28 8.71 12.62
C LEU A 231 -3.11 10.07 11.92
N SER A 232 -1.89 10.59 11.89
CA SER A 232 -1.56 11.83 11.18
C SER A 232 -1.79 11.70 9.68
N MET A 233 -1.41 10.58 9.08
CA MET A 233 -1.72 10.30 7.67
C MET A 233 -3.23 10.22 7.43
N MET A 234 -4.01 9.57 8.31
CA MET A 234 -5.48 9.54 8.18
C MET A 234 -6.07 10.95 8.16
N VAL A 235 -5.70 11.80 9.11
CA VAL A 235 -6.20 13.19 9.18
C VAL A 235 -5.76 14.00 7.96
N ARG A 236 -4.49 13.89 7.58
CA ARG A 236 -3.94 14.62 6.43
C ARG A 236 -4.59 14.22 5.11
N THR A 237 -4.84 12.93 4.92
CA THR A 237 -5.45 12.38 3.71
C THR A 237 -6.86 12.95 3.50
N TYR A 238 -7.65 13.07 4.56
CA TYR A 238 -9.03 13.59 4.51
C TYR A 238 -9.14 15.12 4.67
N SER A 239 -8.02 15.80 4.93
CA SER A 239 -7.98 17.27 4.94
C SER A 239 -7.96 17.82 3.51
N LYS A 240 -8.77 18.84 3.25
CA LYS A 240 -8.75 19.59 1.98
C LYS A 240 -7.49 20.45 1.82
N GLN A 241 -6.74 20.68 2.90
CA GLN A 241 -5.55 21.52 2.86
C GLN A 241 -4.38 20.85 2.11
N GLY A 242 -3.70 21.62 1.29
CA GLY A 242 -2.48 21.21 0.59
C GLY A 242 -2.71 20.42 -0.70
N TRP A 243 -3.94 20.36 -1.22
CA TRP A 243 -4.20 19.83 -2.55
C TRP A 243 -3.94 20.91 -3.62
N ALA A 244 -3.12 20.56 -4.60
CA ALA A 244 -2.94 21.28 -5.84
C ALA A 244 -3.02 20.24 -6.96
N VAL A 245 -4.20 20.10 -7.59
CA VAL A 245 -4.40 19.10 -8.66
C VAL A 245 -3.79 19.64 -9.93
N LEU A 246 -2.67 19.07 -10.35
CA LEU A 246 -1.94 19.40 -11.57
C LEU A 246 -2.21 18.39 -12.69
N ASN A 247 -2.68 17.19 -12.34
CA ASN A 247 -3.09 16.16 -13.29
C ASN A 247 -4.57 15.75 -13.05
N PRO A 248 -5.54 16.58 -13.47
CA PRO A 248 -6.97 16.32 -13.24
C PRO A 248 -7.47 15.06 -13.97
N GLU A 249 -6.80 14.64 -15.03
CA GLU A 249 -7.16 13.44 -15.80
C GLU A 249 -6.53 12.15 -15.26
N LEU A 250 -5.76 12.21 -14.17
CA LEU A 250 -5.18 11.03 -13.53
C LEU A 250 -6.27 10.02 -13.19
N PRO A 251 -6.24 8.80 -13.76
CA PRO A 251 -7.15 7.74 -13.34
C PRO A 251 -6.88 7.33 -11.88
N VAL A 252 -7.93 7.28 -11.07
CA VAL A 252 -7.86 6.86 -9.66
C VAL A 252 -8.87 5.76 -9.41
N ALA A 253 -8.40 4.60 -8.95
CA ALA A 253 -9.26 3.47 -8.59
C ALA A 253 -9.18 3.19 -7.08
N PHE A 254 -10.33 3.12 -6.41
CA PHE A 254 -10.46 2.59 -5.06
C PHE A 254 -10.93 1.14 -5.14
N LEU A 255 -10.18 0.23 -4.55
CA LEU A 255 -10.46 -1.21 -4.55
C LEU A 255 -10.53 -1.70 -3.10
N SER A 256 -11.59 -2.43 -2.72
CA SER A 256 -11.72 -2.95 -1.36
C SER A 256 -12.49 -4.26 -1.35
N GLY A 257 -12.23 -5.11 -0.35
CA GLY A 257 -13.10 -6.25 -0.08
C GLY A 257 -14.40 -5.79 0.57
N GLU A 258 -15.50 -6.51 0.30
CA GLU A 258 -16.82 -6.25 0.90
C GLU A 258 -16.75 -6.32 2.42
N ASP A 259 -15.93 -7.24 2.93
CA ASP A 259 -15.74 -7.52 4.35
C ASP A 259 -14.54 -6.80 4.98
N ASP A 260 -14.01 -5.77 4.32
CA ASP A 260 -12.90 -4.98 4.85
C ASP A 260 -13.35 -4.10 6.03
N ALA A 261 -12.96 -4.51 7.24
CA ALA A 261 -13.26 -3.78 8.48
C ALA A 261 -12.59 -2.40 8.55
N VAL A 262 -11.45 -2.21 7.86
CA VAL A 262 -10.67 -0.95 7.86
C VAL A 262 -11.32 0.10 6.96
N MET A 263 -11.90 -0.31 5.85
CA MET A 263 -12.71 0.55 4.98
C MET A 263 -13.84 1.22 5.76
N GLY A 264 -14.44 0.49 6.72
CA GLY A 264 -15.52 0.98 7.57
C GLY A 264 -16.86 1.09 6.87
N GLY A 265 -17.05 0.31 5.80
CA GLY A 265 -18.27 0.13 5.02
C GLY A 265 -18.26 0.85 3.66
N GLU A 266 -19.03 0.32 2.73
CA GLU A 266 -19.12 0.75 1.33
C GLU A 266 -19.33 2.28 1.18
N LYS A 267 -20.23 2.86 2.01
CA LYS A 267 -20.47 4.30 1.98
C LYS A 267 -19.19 5.12 2.16
N LYS A 268 -18.28 4.70 3.06
CA LYS A 268 -17.02 5.42 3.30
C LYS A 268 -16.06 5.31 2.14
N LEU A 269 -16.03 4.17 1.43
CA LEU A 269 -15.27 4.03 0.19
C LEU A 269 -15.76 5.01 -0.86
N HIS A 270 -17.07 5.05 -1.11
CA HIS A 270 -17.67 5.99 -2.05
C HIS A 270 -17.50 7.45 -1.63
N ASP A 271 -17.58 7.77 -0.34
CA ASP A 271 -17.33 9.12 0.17
C ASP A 271 -15.86 9.52 -0.07
N ALA A 272 -14.89 8.60 0.06
CA ALA A 272 -13.49 8.85 -0.27
C ALA A 272 -13.27 9.09 -1.76
N ALA A 273 -13.91 8.29 -2.63
CA ALA A 273 -13.87 8.50 -4.08
C ALA A 273 -14.51 9.85 -4.48
N LYS A 274 -15.68 10.17 -3.94
CA LYS A 274 -16.36 11.47 -4.15
C LYS A 274 -15.50 12.64 -3.68
N MET A 275 -14.75 12.47 -2.57
CA MET A 275 -13.82 13.49 -2.10
C MET A 275 -12.74 13.76 -3.15
N MET A 276 -12.13 12.72 -3.74
CA MET A 276 -11.12 12.88 -4.78
C MET A 276 -11.69 13.56 -6.01
N ALA A 277 -12.85 13.16 -6.48
CA ALA A 277 -13.55 13.82 -7.59
C ALA A 277 -13.86 15.30 -7.26
N GLY A 278 -14.31 15.60 -6.05
CA GLY A 278 -14.57 16.96 -5.57
C GLY A 278 -13.32 17.84 -5.39
N LEU A 279 -12.13 17.25 -5.40
CA LEU A 279 -10.84 17.95 -5.42
C LEU A 279 -10.39 18.31 -6.85
N GLY A 280 -11.01 17.71 -7.88
CA GLY A 280 -10.73 18.00 -9.27
C GLY A 280 -10.17 16.85 -10.10
N TYR A 281 -10.13 15.61 -9.58
CA TYR A 281 -9.79 14.42 -10.38
C TYR A 281 -11.03 13.94 -11.14
N ASN A 282 -10.97 13.91 -12.47
CA ASN A 282 -12.11 13.61 -13.34
C ASN A 282 -12.42 12.12 -13.48
N ASN A 283 -11.42 11.26 -13.29
CA ASN A 283 -11.46 9.82 -13.57
C ASN A 283 -11.33 9.00 -12.27
N VAL A 284 -12.32 9.08 -11.38
CA VAL A 284 -12.31 8.36 -10.09
C VAL A 284 -13.34 7.24 -10.10
N THR A 285 -12.89 6.02 -9.84
CA THR A 285 -13.73 4.82 -9.74
C THR A 285 -13.61 4.16 -8.37
N ALA A 286 -14.59 3.32 -8.01
CA ALA A 286 -14.57 2.50 -6.82
C ALA A 286 -15.18 1.14 -7.12
N ALA A 287 -14.51 0.06 -6.70
CA ALA A 287 -14.97 -1.31 -6.84
C ALA A 287 -14.86 -2.05 -5.50
N ILE A 288 -15.81 -2.96 -5.26
CA ILE A 288 -15.89 -3.81 -4.08
C ILE A 288 -15.89 -5.27 -4.56
N PHE A 289 -15.03 -6.09 -3.97
CA PHE A 289 -14.90 -7.51 -4.26
C PHE A 289 -15.63 -8.33 -3.19
N SER A 290 -16.63 -9.09 -3.61
CA SER A 290 -17.43 -9.93 -2.71
C SER A 290 -16.58 -11.01 -2.05
N ASP A 291 -16.94 -11.35 -0.82
CA ASP A 291 -16.28 -12.37 0.01
C ASP A 291 -14.79 -12.10 0.32
N MET A 292 -14.27 -10.92 -0.02
CA MET A 292 -12.90 -10.52 0.27
C MET A 292 -12.84 -9.58 1.48
N ARG A 293 -11.72 -9.68 2.21
CA ARG A 293 -11.40 -8.86 3.39
C ARG A 293 -10.42 -7.74 3.04
N HIS A 294 -9.57 -7.36 4.00
CA HIS A 294 -8.69 -6.20 3.86
C HIS A 294 -7.60 -6.35 2.79
N GLU A 295 -6.92 -7.51 2.76
CA GLU A 295 -5.81 -7.76 1.82
C GLU A 295 -6.30 -8.47 0.54
N ILE A 296 -7.07 -7.78 -0.28
CA ILE A 296 -7.66 -8.32 -1.52
C ILE A 296 -6.62 -8.91 -2.50
N LEU A 297 -5.37 -8.48 -2.45
CA LEU A 297 -4.28 -9.01 -3.27
C LEU A 297 -3.76 -10.38 -2.80
N ASN A 298 -4.15 -10.81 -1.59
CA ASN A 298 -3.70 -12.04 -0.95
C ASN A 298 -4.85 -13.02 -0.67
N GLU A 299 -6.08 -12.66 -1.04
CA GLU A 299 -7.27 -13.51 -0.86
C GLU A 299 -7.22 -14.79 -1.69
N THR A 300 -8.10 -15.74 -1.40
CA THR A 300 -8.19 -17.01 -2.14
C THR A 300 -8.41 -16.78 -3.64
N ASP A 301 -9.33 -15.87 -3.99
CA ASP A 301 -9.68 -15.53 -5.37
C ASP A 301 -8.96 -14.26 -5.87
N LYS A 302 -7.77 -13.99 -5.35
CA LYS A 302 -6.94 -12.80 -5.64
C LYS A 302 -6.70 -12.51 -7.14
N GLU A 303 -6.71 -13.53 -7.98
CA GLU A 303 -6.51 -13.37 -9.43
C GLU A 303 -7.59 -12.51 -10.08
N ILE A 304 -8.80 -12.46 -9.52
CA ILE A 304 -9.87 -11.57 -9.97
C ILE A 304 -9.41 -10.12 -9.80
N VAL A 305 -8.85 -9.78 -8.64
CA VAL A 305 -8.32 -8.44 -8.34
C VAL A 305 -7.09 -8.13 -9.19
N TRP A 306 -6.19 -9.11 -9.37
CA TRP A 306 -5.00 -8.95 -10.20
C TRP A 306 -5.34 -8.63 -11.66
N ASN A 307 -6.36 -9.32 -12.21
CA ASN A 307 -6.86 -9.06 -13.56
C ASN A 307 -7.51 -7.67 -13.68
N ASP A 308 -8.28 -7.24 -12.67
CA ASP A 308 -8.90 -5.91 -12.66
C ASP A 308 -7.83 -4.80 -12.64
N ILE A 309 -6.74 -5.01 -11.89
CA ILE A 309 -5.59 -4.10 -11.88
C ILE A 309 -4.87 -4.10 -13.24
N LEU A 310 -4.68 -5.25 -13.88
CA LEU A 310 -4.12 -5.31 -15.24
C LEU A 310 -5.00 -4.57 -16.25
N ASP A 311 -6.31 -4.76 -16.17
CA ASP A 311 -7.28 -4.05 -17.03
C ASP A 311 -7.24 -2.53 -16.79
N PHE A 312 -7.10 -2.09 -15.54
CA PHE A 312 -6.89 -0.68 -15.22
C PHE A 312 -5.61 -0.14 -15.87
N ILE A 313 -4.48 -0.87 -15.74
CA ILE A 313 -3.19 -0.46 -16.28
C ILE A 313 -3.22 -0.43 -17.82
N SER A 314 -3.87 -1.40 -18.46
CA SER A 314 -3.96 -1.49 -19.93
C SER A 314 -4.66 -0.30 -20.58
N LYS A 315 -5.51 0.42 -19.84
CA LYS A 315 -6.23 1.61 -20.29
C LYS A 315 -5.41 2.90 -20.15
N ILE A 316 -4.22 2.84 -19.54
CA ILE A 316 -3.35 4.00 -19.39
C ILE A 316 -2.61 4.26 -20.70
N PRO A 317 -2.67 5.47 -21.27
CA PRO A 317 -1.95 5.80 -22.50
C PRO A 317 -0.43 5.62 -22.34
N SER A 318 0.21 5.05 -23.34
CA SER A 318 1.67 5.07 -23.46
C SER A 318 2.19 6.53 -23.48
N LYS A 319 3.29 6.79 -22.81
CA LYS A 319 3.92 8.13 -22.82
C LYS A 319 4.68 8.39 -24.09
#